data_08f93c400e586aeeea3f5549a03897f1
#
_entry.id   08f93c400e586aeeea3f5549a03897f1
#
_cell.length_a   1.000
_cell.length_b   1.000
_cell.length_c   1.000
_cell.angle_alpha   90.00
_cell.angle_beta   90.00
_cell.angle_gamma   90.00
#
_symmetry.space_group_name_H-M   'P 1'
#
loop_
_entity.id
_entity.type
_entity.pdbx_description
1 polymer ?
#
loop_
_entity_poly.entity_id
_entity_poly.type
_entity_poly.pdbx_seq_one_letter_code
_entity_poly.pdbx_strand_id
1 'polypeptide(L)'
;AALDKGGLLDAGTHEALAREEWWLPDFAIKMCPGLPDWKFLNKCSDMFARPGSDGKGVYIDGPVEWLRDNKRIEALDMNFVTVNVNETAALWTELETAYKNKKPIVLFNWSPNFTDALYGGQFVEFPTFHKKCNTDASWGINPNMTHDCGSPPGGYLKKAAWDGMPTKWPTAYNVLTRINFTTKHIGTMAMYVDVEKMENVDAAKRWIKENEEVWKP
;
A
#
# COMPACT_ATOMS: atom_id res chain seq x y z
N ALA A 1 -1.46 20.50 10.43
CA ALA A 1 -0.51 19.89 11.40
C ALA A 1 0.93 20.34 11.18
N ALA A 2 1.72 19.77 10.21
CA ALA A 2 3.12 20.19 9.99
C ALA A 2 3.18 21.58 9.31
N LEU A 3 2.33 21.85 8.33
CA LEU A 3 2.25 23.13 7.64
C LEU A 3 1.82 24.28 8.58
N ASP A 4 0.98 23.97 9.57
CA ASP A 4 0.45 24.98 10.53
C ASP A 4 1.52 25.46 11.52
N LYS A 5 2.63 24.75 11.64
CA LYS A 5 3.75 25.10 12.54
C LYS A 5 4.74 26.11 11.94
N GLY A 6 4.56 26.48 10.67
CA GLY A 6 5.50 27.31 9.91
C GLY A 6 6.75 26.55 9.45
N GLY A 7 7.54 27.16 8.60
CA GLY A 7 8.75 26.59 8.02
C GLY A 7 8.51 25.69 6.80
N LEU A 8 7.25 25.34 6.49
CA LEU A 8 6.88 24.53 5.33
C LEU A 8 5.75 25.18 4.53
N LEU A 9 5.82 25.00 3.21
CA LEU A 9 4.77 25.35 2.26
C LEU A 9 4.18 24.09 1.61
N ASP A 10 2.87 24.10 1.36
CA ASP A 10 2.23 23.15 0.46
C ASP A 10 2.61 23.51 -0.99
N ALA A 11 3.40 22.68 -1.63
CA ALA A 11 3.82 22.83 -3.02
C ALA A 11 2.91 22.04 -3.99
N GLY A 12 1.75 21.59 -3.54
CA GLY A 12 0.76 20.88 -4.32
C GLY A 12 0.75 19.37 -4.10
N THR A 13 0.02 18.67 -4.95
CA THR A 13 -0.14 17.22 -4.92
C THR A 13 0.46 16.57 -6.15
N HIS A 14 0.71 15.27 -6.06
CA HIS A 14 0.89 14.39 -7.21
C HIS A 14 -0.45 13.73 -7.58
N GLU A 15 -0.55 13.16 -8.78
CA GLU A 15 -1.65 12.26 -9.16
C GLU A 15 -1.56 10.89 -8.46
N ALA A 16 -0.40 10.54 -7.94
CA ALA A 16 -0.20 9.32 -7.18
C ALA A 16 -1.07 9.31 -5.92
N LEU A 17 -1.90 8.27 -5.80
CA LEU A 17 -2.80 8.05 -4.68
C LEU A 17 -2.19 7.01 -3.74
N ALA A 18 -2.07 7.36 -2.45
CA ALA A 18 -1.63 6.42 -1.43
C ALA A 18 -2.75 5.45 -1.06
N ARG A 19 -2.42 4.19 -0.85
CA ARG A 19 -3.30 3.16 -0.30
C ARG A 19 -2.49 2.17 0.51
N GLU A 20 -3.03 1.72 1.63
CA GLU A 20 -2.47 0.64 2.45
C GLU A 20 -3.59 -0.31 2.83
N GLU A 21 -3.49 -1.56 2.43
CA GLU A 21 -4.50 -2.56 2.73
C GLU A 21 -3.96 -3.97 2.47
N TRP A 22 -4.72 -5.02 2.81
CA TRP A 22 -4.51 -6.38 2.37
C TRP A 22 -4.54 -6.43 0.85
N TRP A 23 -3.63 -7.17 0.26
CA TRP A 23 -3.46 -7.22 -1.17
C TRP A 23 -3.33 -8.66 -1.67
N LEU A 24 -3.84 -8.90 -2.87
CA LEU A 24 -3.91 -10.21 -3.54
C LEU A 24 -3.29 -10.11 -4.93
N PRO A 25 -2.42 -11.06 -5.33
CA PRO A 25 -1.98 -11.14 -6.72
C PRO A 25 -3.11 -11.61 -7.65
N ASP A 26 -3.10 -11.14 -8.90
CA ASP A 26 -4.13 -11.44 -9.91
C ASP A 26 -4.37 -12.94 -10.10
N PHE A 27 -3.32 -13.77 -9.99
CA PHE A 27 -3.49 -15.20 -10.13
C PHE A 27 -4.29 -15.81 -8.96
N ALA A 28 -4.16 -15.28 -7.73
CA ALA A 28 -4.97 -15.72 -6.60
C ALA A 28 -6.42 -15.27 -6.75
N ILE A 29 -6.65 -14.06 -7.27
CA ILE A 29 -7.99 -13.53 -7.56
C ILE A 29 -8.75 -14.45 -8.52
N LYS A 30 -8.07 -14.93 -9.55
CA LYS A 30 -8.67 -15.85 -10.54
C LYS A 30 -9.04 -17.24 -9.97
N MET A 31 -8.45 -17.63 -8.84
CA MET A 31 -8.70 -18.94 -8.21
C MET A 31 -9.97 -18.96 -7.35
N CYS A 32 -10.47 -17.79 -6.92
CA CYS A 32 -11.70 -17.68 -6.13
C CYS A 32 -12.60 -16.59 -6.74
N PRO A 33 -13.63 -16.97 -7.49
CA PRO A 33 -14.58 -16.01 -8.05
C PRO A 33 -15.26 -15.18 -6.97
N GLY A 34 -15.23 -13.85 -7.15
CA GLY A 34 -15.75 -12.87 -6.20
C GLY A 34 -14.67 -12.10 -5.45
N LEU A 35 -13.41 -12.56 -5.45
CA LEU A 35 -12.29 -11.72 -5.02
C LEU A 35 -12.18 -10.48 -5.93
N PRO A 36 -11.82 -9.30 -5.39
CA PRO A 36 -11.19 -9.07 -4.07
C PRO A 36 -12.16 -8.74 -2.92
N ASP A 37 -13.48 -8.96 -3.03
CA ASP A 37 -14.41 -8.74 -1.90
C ASP A 37 -14.01 -9.62 -0.69
N TRP A 38 -13.92 -9.04 0.50
CA TRP A 38 -13.49 -9.70 1.72
C TRP A 38 -14.35 -10.90 2.12
N LYS A 39 -15.64 -10.91 1.75
CA LYS A 39 -16.55 -12.05 2.04
C LYS A 39 -16.13 -13.29 1.25
N PHE A 40 -15.70 -13.08 -0.01
CA PHE A 40 -15.18 -14.17 -0.82
C PHE A 40 -13.78 -14.57 -0.38
N LEU A 41 -12.96 -13.62 0.05
CA LEU A 41 -11.67 -13.93 0.68
C LEU A 41 -11.88 -14.84 1.90
N ASN A 42 -12.84 -14.53 2.76
CA ASN A 42 -13.18 -15.36 3.92
C ASN A 42 -13.71 -16.74 3.50
N LYS A 43 -14.58 -16.81 2.49
CA LYS A 43 -15.12 -18.06 1.95
C LYS A 43 -14.04 -18.98 1.38
N CYS A 44 -12.99 -18.43 0.77
CA CYS A 44 -11.89 -19.17 0.17
C CYS A 44 -10.63 -19.17 1.06
N SER A 45 -10.78 -18.99 2.36
CA SER A 45 -9.65 -18.89 3.30
C SER A 45 -8.72 -20.10 3.28
N ASP A 46 -9.24 -21.29 3.01
CA ASP A 46 -8.50 -22.54 2.93
C ASP A 46 -7.37 -22.53 1.88
N MET A 47 -7.58 -21.82 0.75
CA MET A 47 -6.54 -21.71 -0.27
C MET A 47 -5.32 -20.87 0.18
N PHE A 48 -5.46 -20.09 1.25
CA PHE A 48 -4.41 -19.30 1.88
C PHE A 48 -3.84 -19.97 3.14
N ALA A 49 -4.30 -21.19 3.48
CA ALA A 49 -3.82 -21.91 4.64
C ALA A 49 -2.36 -22.32 4.49
N ARG A 50 -1.64 -22.36 5.61
CA ARG A 50 -0.24 -22.80 5.69
C ARG A 50 -0.06 -23.85 6.78
N PRO A 51 1.00 -24.63 6.75
CA PRO A 51 1.32 -25.54 7.85
C PRO A 51 1.32 -24.79 9.19
N GLY A 52 0.58 -25.30 10.17
CA GLY A 52 0.44 -24.68 11.50
C GLY A 52 -0.65 -23.62 11.63
N SER A 53 -1.44 -23.34 10.59
CA SER A 53 -2.57 -22.40 10.67
C SER A 53 -3.92 -23.05 11.03
N ASP A 54 -3.92 -24.35 11.34
CA ASP A 54 -5.12 -25.14 11.70
C ASP A 54 -6.27 -24.99 10.68
N GLY A 55 -5.90 -24.95 9.38
CA GLY A 55 -6.85 -24.80 8.28
C GLY A 55 -7.34 -23.36 8.06
N LYS A 56 -6.89 -22.40 8.86
CA LYS A 56 -7.19 -20.98 8.64
C LYS A 56 -6.31 -20.39 7.56
N GLY A 57 -6.86 -19.43 6.82
CA GLY A 57 -6.06 -18.62 5.92
C GLY A 57 -4.99 -17.82 6.69
N VAL A 58 -3.85 -17.57 6.05
CA VAL A 58 -2.77 -16.78 6.64
C VAL A 58 -2.68 -15.44 5.92
N TYR A 59 -2.88 -14.37 6.68
CA TYR A 59 -2.53 -13.02 6.26
C TYR A 59 -1.10 -12.70 6.70
N ILE A 60 -0.25 -12.34 5.76
CA ILE A 60 1.14 -11.93 6.03
C ILE A 60 1.17 -10.42 6.25
N ASP A 61 1.48 -10.02 7.47
CA ASP A 61 1.61 -8.60 7.83
C ASP A 61 3.07 -8.18 7.98
N GLY A 62 3.30 -6.88 7.98
CA GLY A 62 4.62 -6.29 8.21
C GLY A 62 5.19 -6.58 9.59
N PRO A 63 6.38 -6.04 9.91
CA PRO A 63 6.99 -6.15 11.22
C PRO A 63 6.06 -5.73 12.35
N VAL A 64 6.17 -6.39 13.50
CA VAL A 64 5.34 -6.10 14.69
C VAL A 64 5.47 -4.64 15.13
N GLU A 65 6.64 -4.04 14.91
CA GLU A 65 6.92 -2.64 15.23
C GLU A 65 6.04 -1.64 14.45
N TRP A 66 5.40 -2.06 13.37
CA TRP A 66 4.44 -1.22 12.66
C TRP A 66 3.13 -1.04 13.43
N LEU A 67 2.96 -1.78 14.53
CA LEU A 67 1.84 -1.68 15.46
C LEU A 67 0.47 -1.73 14.74
N ARG A 68 0.37 -2.54 13.71
CA ARG A 68 -0.88 -2.69 12.96
C ARG A 68 -1.87 -3.50 13.78
N ASP A 69 -3.09 -3.02 13.84
CA ASP A 69 -4.16 -3.68 14.59
C ASP A 69 -4.95 -4.60 13.66
N ASN A 70 -4.83 -5.90 13.91
CA ASN A 70 -5.52 -6.94 13.14
C ASN A 70 -6.87 -7.36 13.74
N LYS A 71 -7.47 -6.54 14.59
CA LYS A 71 -8.81 -6.76 15.16
C LYS A 71 -9.87 -7.00 14.09
N ARG A 72 -9.62 -6.57 12.86
CA ARG A 72 -10.52 -6.81 11.73
C ARG A 72 -10.83 -8.29 11.51
N ILE A 73 -9.88 -9.19 11.73
CA ILE A 73 -10.07 -10.63 11.60
C ILE A 73 -11.19 -11.09 12.57
N GLU A 74 -11.10 -10.66 13.81
CA GLU A 74 -12.08 -10.98 14.83
C GLU A 74 -13.42 -10.24 14.58
N ALA A 75 -13.34 -8.94 14.29
CA ALA A 75 -14.52 -8.10 14.09
C ALA A 75 -15.38 -8.53 12.90
N LEU A 76 -14.78 -9.06 11.83
CA LEU A 76 -15.47 -9.57 10.64
C LEU A 76 -15.66 -11.09 10.64
N ASP A 77 -15.36 -11.77 11.76
CA ASP A 77 -15.42 -13.23 11.87
C ASP A 77 -14.71 -13.94 10.71
N MET A 78 -13.49 -13.52 10.43
CA MET A 78 -12.71 -14.08 9.33
C MET A 78 -11.98 -15.34 9.75
N ASN A 79 -12.03 -16.37 8.91
CA ASN A 79 -11.26 -17.60 9.11
C ASN A 79 -9.78 -17.42 8.72
N PHE A 80 -9.13 -16.43 9.35
CA PHE A 80 -7.74 -16.06 9.11
C PHE A 80 -6.95 -15.96 10.40
N VAL A 81 -5.65 -16.07 10.27
CA VAL A 81 -4.66 -15.71 11.30
C VAL A 81 -3.62 -14.77 10.70
N THR A 82 -3.07 -13.89 11.52
CA THR A 82 -1.99 -13.02 11.10
C THR A 82 -0.64 -13.65 11.40
N VAL A 83 0.27 -13.55 10.44
CA VAL A 83 1.69 -13.88 10.60
C VAL A 83 2.49 -12.62 10.29
N ASN A 84 3.17 -12.08 11.28
CA ASN A 84 4.07 -10.94 11.09
C ASN A 84 5.45 -11.42 10.61
N VAL A 85 6.02 -10.68 9.67
CA VAL A 85 7.42 -10.85 9.28
C VAL A 85 8.34 -10.04 10.21
N ASN A 86 9.62 -10.43 10.28
CA ASN A 86 10.58 -9.73 11.12
C ASN A 86 11.07 -8.40 10.52
N GLU A 87 11.03 -8.29 9.20
CA GLU A 87 11.49 -7.11 8.47
C GLU A 87 10.75 -6.97 7.14
N THR A 88 10.74 -5.78 6.57
CA THR A 88 10.04 -5.48 5.31
C THR A 88 10.54 -6.33 4.14
N ALA A 89 11.85 -6.64 4.09
CA ALA A 89 12.40 -7.48 3.03
C ALA A 89 11.82 -8.90 3.02
N ALA A 90 11.47 -9.44 4.20
CA ALA A 90 10.85 -10.75 4.30
C ALA A 90 9.44 -10.77 3.71
N LEU A 91 8.68 -9.65 3.80
CA LEU A 91 7.37 -9.51 3.17
C LEU A 91 7.47 -9.69 1.64
N TRP A 92 8.49 -9.09 1.04
CA TRP A 92 8.73 -9.20 -0.40
C TRP A 92 9.24 -10.57 -0.82
N THR A 93 10.03 -11.22 0.00
CA THR A 93 10.46 -12.62 -0.21
C THR A 93 9.28 -13.58 -0.23
N GLU A 94 8.29 -13.38 0.65
CA GLU A 94 7.04 -14.13 0.65
C GLU A 94 6.26 -13.92 -0.66
N LEU A 95 6.16 -12.68 -1.11
CA LEU A 95 5.48 -12.32 -2.36
C LEU A 95 6.16 -12.96 -3.59
N GLU A 96 7.49 -12.81 -3.72
CA GLU A 96 8.27 -13.39 -4.80
C GLU A 96 8.13 -14.92 -4.84
N THR A 97 8.21 -15.56 -3.67
CA THR A 97 8.03 -17.00 -3.53
C THR A 97 6.65 -17.45 -3.99
N ALA A 98 5.62 -16.71 -3.61
CA ALA A 98 4.24 -16.95 -4.02
C ALA A 98 4.07 -16.82 -5.54
N TYR A 99 4.61 -15.76 -6.13
CA TYR A 99 4.59 -15.54 -7.59
C TYR A 99 5.31 -16.67 -8.36
N LYS A 100 6.51 -17.02 -7.93
CA LYS A 100 7.32 -18.09 -8.54
C LYS A 100 6.60 -19.44 -8.54
N ASN A 101 5.95 -19.76 -7.44
CA ASN A 101 5.29 -21.06 -7.24
C ASN A 101 3.79 -21.04 -7.58
N LYS A 102 3.23 -19.90 -7.98
CA LYS A 102 1.79 -19.69 -8.20
C LYS A 102 0.94 -20.12 -6.99
N LYS A 103 1.46 -19.94 -5.78
CA LYS A 103 0.73 -20.20 -4.54
C LYS A 103 -0.06 -18.99 -4.12
N PRO A 104 -1.36 -19.13 -3.81
CA PRO A 104 -2.15 -18.02 -3.29
C PRO A 104 -1.51 -17.41 -2.05
N ILE A 105 -1.52 -16.08 -2.00
CA ILE A 105 -1.02 -15.30 -0.88
C ILE A 105 -1.92 -14.08 -0.69
N VAL A 106 -2.15 -13.70 0.53
CA VAL A 106 -2.70 -12.39 0.92
C VAL A 106 -1.73 -11.77 1.91
N LEU A 107 -1.31 -10.55 1.62
CA LEU A 107 -0.31 -9.85 2.42
C LEU A 107 -0.61 -8.36 2.52
N PHE A 108 0.02 -7.71 3.52
CA PHE A 108 0.03 -6.27 3.58
C PHE A 108 0.79 -5.68 2.40
N ASN A 109 0.21 -4.69 1.75
CA ASN A 109 0.88 -3.93 0.70
C ASN A 109 0.42 -2.46 0.74
N TRP A 110 1.21 -1.61 0.10
CA TRP A 110 0.87 -0.21 -0.09
C TRP A 110 1.16 0.21 -1.53
N SER A 111 0.54 1.31 -1.92
CA SER A 111 0.76 2.00 -3.19
C SER A 111 0.98 3.49 -2.90
N PRO A 112 1.89 4.20 -3.60
CA PRO A 112 2.80 3.70 -4.64
C PRO A 112 3.94 2.88 -4.06
N ASN A 113 4.29 1.78 -4.73
CA ASN A 113 5.36 0.88 -4.36
C ASN A 113 5.92 0.21 -5.63
N PHE A 114 7.09 -0.45 -5.55
CA PHE A 114 7.64 -1.22 -6.67
C PHE A 114 6.70 -2.34 -7.15
N THR A 115 5.82 -2.83 -6.29
CA THR A 115 4.81 -3.83 -6.63
C THR A 115 3.84 -3.33 -7.70
N ASP A 116 3.55 -2.03 -7.76
CA ASP A 116 2.72 -1.42 -8.81
C ASP A 116 3.36 -1.50 -10.21
N ALA A 117 4.68 -1.66 -10.27
CA ALA A 117 5.43 -1.78 -11.52
C ALA A 117 5.67 -3.24 -11.94
N LEU A 118 5.81 -4.16 -10.98
CA LEU A 118 6.24 -5.54 -11.24
C LEU A 118 5.13 -6.58 -11.17
N TYR A 119 4.10 -6.34 -10.35
CA TYR A 119 3.13 -7.38 -10.02
C TYR A 119 1.70 -6.89 -10.30
N GLY A 120 0.93 -7.68 -11.01
CA GLY A 120 -0.52 -7.48 -11.10
C GLY A 120 -1.20 -7.99 -9.83
N GLY A 121 -2.13 -7.18 -9.31
CA GLY A 121 -2.91 -7.57 -8.14
C GLY A 121 -3.87 -6.47 -7.70
N GLN A 122 -4.65 -6.75 -6.69
CA GLN A 122 -5.67 -5.83 -6.18
C GLN A 122 -5.70 -5.84 -4.65
N PHE A 123 -6.07 -4.70 -4.10
CA PHE A 123 -6.36 -4.59 -2.68
C PHE A 123 -7.71 -5.22 -2.36
N VAL A 124 -7.79 -5.88 -1.20
CA VAL A 124 -9.04 -6.45 -0.70
C VAL A 124 -10.06 -5.33 -0.45
N GLU A 125 -11.28 -5.57 -0.89
CA GLU A 125 -12.40 -4.65 -0.68
C GLU A 125 -13.11 -5.00 0.62
N PHE A 126 -12.71 -4.33 1.70
CA PHE A 126 -13.38 -4.36 3.00
C PHE A 126 -14.53 -3.35 3.05
N PRO A 127 -15.41 -3.43 4.08
CA PRO A 127 -16.41 -2.38 4.30
C PRO A 127 -15.75 -0.99 4.37
N THR A 128 -16.40 0.01 3.80
CA THR A 128 -15.84 1.36 3.68
C THR A 128 -15.42 1.91 5.05
N PHE A 129 -14.21 2.44 5.12
CA PHE A 129 -13.70 3.08 6.33
C PHE A 129 -14.53 4.29 6.74
N HIS A 130 -14.76 4.39 8.04
CA HIS A 130 -15.25 5.60 8.69
C HIS A 130 -14.58 5.74 10.05
N LYS A 131 -14.36 6.97 10.52
CA LYS A 131 -13.66 7.22 11.80
C LYS A 131 -14.32 6.52 13.00
N LYS A 132 -15.64 6.39 12.97
CA LYS A 132 -16.39 5.69 14.01
C LYS A 132 -16.13 4.18 14.05
N CYS A 133 -15.72 3.56 12.94
CA CYS A 133 -15.36 2.15 12.90
C CYS A 133 -14.37 1.75 13.99
N ASN A 134 -13.45 2.63 14.32
CA ASN A 134 -12.43 2.35 15.35
C ASN A 134 -12.87 2.72 16.78
N THR A 135 -13.98 3.42 16.96
CA THR A 135 -14.37 4.00 18.27
C THR A 135 -15.78 3.71 18.72
N ASP A 136 -16.65 3.23 17.82
CA ASP A 136 -18.07 3.03 18.05
C ASP A 136 -18.53 1.72 17.41
N ALA A 137 -18.65 0.67 18.21
CA ALA A 137 -19.03 -0.65 17.73
C ALA A 137 -20.45 -0.68 17.08
N SER A 138 -21.32 0.25 17.46
CA SER A 138 -22.67 0.31 16.88
C SER A 138 -22.71 0.86 15.45
N TRP A 139 -21.59 1.40 14.97
CA TRP A 139 -21.52 2.04 13.65
C TRP A 139 -21.36 1.05 12.50
N GLY A 140 -20.57 0.01 12.71
CA GLY A 140 -20.16 -0.93 11.66
C GLY A 140 -21.21 -2.02 11.37
N ILE A 141 -20.74 -3.11 10.79
CA ILE A 141 -21.58 -4.28 10.48
C ILE A 141 -21.63 -5.26 11.65
N ASN A 142 -20.65 -5.21 12.56
CA ASN A 142 -20.64 -5.97 13.80
C ASN A 142 -20.94 -5.05 14.99
N PRO A 143 -22.17 -5.04 15.52
CA PRO A 143 -22.56 -4.10 16.57
C PRO A 143 -21.86 -4.33 17.91
N ASN A 144 -21.08 -5.40 18.05
CA ASN A 144 -20.38 -5.75 19.28
C ASN A 144 -18.88 -5.42 19.24
N MET A 145 -18.34 -5.08 18.08
CA MET A 145 -16.91 -4.91 17.90
C MET A 145 -16.58 -3.67 17.04
N THR A 146 -15.48 -3.02 17.36
CA THR A 146 -14.89 -2.00 16.50
C THR A 146 -13.93 -2.66 15.48
N HIS A 147 -13.46 -1.89 14.48
CA HIS A 147 -12.48 -2.31 13.48
C HIS A 147 -13.03 -3.30 12.43
N ASP A 148 -14.31 -3.30 12.19
CA ASP A 148 -14.99 -4.10 11.17
C ASP A 148 -15.06 -3.44 9.78
N CYS A 149 -14.11 -2.54 9.48
CA CYS A 149 -14.00 -1.84 8.20
C CYS A 149 -12.57 -1.92 7.63
N GLY A 150 -12.42 -1.44 6.40
CA GLY A 150 -11.13 -1.32 5.71
C GLY A 150 -10.20 -0.28 6.32
N SER A 151 -9.01 -0.16 5.76
CA SER A 151 -8.06 0.88 6.13
C SER A 151 -8.57 2.27 5.72
N PRO A 152 -8.13 3.35 6.39
CA PRO A 152 -8.43 4.70 5.95
C PRO A 152 -8.08 4.89 4.47
N PRO A 153 -8.94 5.57 3.69
CA PRO A 153 -8.57 5.89 2.33
C PRO A 153 -7.31 6.76 2.33
N GLY A 154 -6.35 6.41 1.50
CA GLY A 154 -5.19 7.24 1.25
C GLY A 154 -5.59 8.55 0.59
N GLY A 155 -4.71 9.53 0.67
CA GLY A 155 -4.83 10.79 -0.08
C GLY A 155 -3.81 10.83 -1.21
N TYR A 156 -3.93 11.84 -2.05
CA TYR A 156 -2.87 12.15 -3.00
C TYR A 156 -1.57 12.49 -2.28
N LEU A 157 -0.45 12.00 -2.82
CA LEU A 157 0.86 12.34 -2.28
C LEU A 157 1.10 13.84 -2.39
N LYS A 158 1.59 14.43 -1.30
CA LYS A 158 1.83 15.86 -1.18
C LYS A 158 3.28 16.21 -1.46
N LYS A 159 3.47 17.40 -2.02
CA LYS A 159 4.78 18.06 -2.12
C LYS A 159 4.88 19.09 -1.01
N ALA A 160 5.97 19.07 -0.28
CA ALA A 160 6.27 20.08 0.71
C ALA A 160 7.60 20.76 0.40
N ALA A 161 7.66 22.05 0.62
CA ALA A 161 8.86 22.85 0.44
C ALA A 161 9.15 23.66 1.71
N TRP A 162 10.40 24.01 1.93
CA TRP A 162 10.77 25.02 2.90
C TRP A 162 10.15 26.38 2.51
N ASP A 163 9.61 27.13 3.45
CA ASP A 163 8.90 28.39 3.20
C ASP A 163 9.75 29.51 2.58
N GLY A 164 11.07 29.48 2.78
CA GLY A 164 12.03 30.38 2.12
C GLY A 164 12.41 29.96 0.69
N MET A 165 11.98 28.75 0.22
CA MET A 165 12.38 28.25 -1.10
C MET A 165 11.92 29.13 -2.26
N PRO A 166 10.70 29.70 -2.30
CA PRO A 166 10.26 30.57 -3.37
C PRO A 166 11.13 31.82 -3.53
N THR A 167 11.65 32.34 -2.44
CA THR A 167 12.52 33.53 -2.45
C THR A 167 13.96 33.17 -2.78
N LYS A 168 14.48 32.11 -2.19
CA LYS A 168 15.91 31.75 -2.33
C LYS A 168 16.20 30.99 -3.63
N TRP A 169 15.27 30.13 -4.07
CA TRP A 169 15.42 29.30 -5.27
C TRP A 169 14.13 29.28 -6.10
N PRO A 170 13.70 30.44 -6.66
CA PRO A 170 12.39 30.55 -7.33
C PRO A 170 12.23 29.56 -8.51
N THR A 171 13.28 29.35 -9.29
CA THR A 171 13.25 28.41 -10.41
C THR A 171 13.04 26.96 -9.92
N ALA A 172 13.75 26.54 -8.88
CA ALA A 172 13.61 25.19 -8.33
C ALA A 172 12.21 24.99 -7.70
N TYR A 173 11.70 26.02 -7.01
CA TYR A 173 10.33 25.98 -6.47
C TYR A 173 9.29 25.85 -7.60
N ASN A 174 9.47 26.58 -8.68
CA ASN A 174 8.58 26.54 -9.84
C ASN A 174 8.56 25.15 -10.50
N VAL A 175 9.74 24.49 -10.58
CA VAL A 175 9.83 23.10 -11.05
C VAL A 175 9.12 22.16 -10.09
N LEU A 176 9.40 22.26 -8.78
CA LEU A 176 8.78 21.42 -7.76
C LEU A 176 7.24 21.48 -7.81
N THR A 177 6.66 22.68 -7.96
CA THR A 177 5.19 22.83 -8.02
C THR A 177 4.57 22.20 -9.25
N ARG A 178 5.32 22.08 -10.35
CA ARG A 178 4.85 21.51 -11.63
C ARG A 178 5.08 20.00 -11.76
N ILE A 179 6.08 19.45 -11.04
CA ILE A 179 6.33 18.01 -11.06
C ILE A 179 5.05 17.28 -10.65
N ASN A 180 4.63 16.32 -11.46
CA ASN A 180 3.47 15.48 -11.19
C ASN A 180 3.79 14.02 -11.49
N PHE A 181 3.84 13.19 -10.46
CA PHE A 181 4.07 11.76 -10.59
C PHE A 181 2.77 10.98 -10.43
N THR A 182 2.57 10.02 -11.33
CA THR A 182 1.57 8.98 -11.19
C THR A 182 2.07 7.88 -10.27
N THR A 183 1.19 7.01 -9.80
CA THR A 183 1.54 5.78 -9.07
C THR A 183 2.58 4.95 -9.83
N LYS A 184 2.41 4.81 -11.14
CA LYS A 184 3.34 4.07 -12.00
C LYS A 184 4.74 4.70 -12.02
N HIS A 185 4.85 6.02 -12.10
CA HIS A 185 6.17 6.69 -12.11
C HIS A 185 6.92 6.41 -10.82
N ILE A 186 6.26 6.53 -9.68
CA ILE A 186 6.88 6.28 -8.37
C ILE A 186 7.21 4.79 -8.21
N GLY A 187 6.28 3.90 -8.56
CA GLY A 187 6.52 2.45 -8.53
C GLY A 187 7.71 2.02 -9.38
N THR A 188 7.88 2.63 -10.57
CA THR A 188 9.03 2.36 -11.44
C THR A 188 10.35 2.82 -10.80
N MET A 189 10.39 4.02 -10.23
CA MET A 189 11.59 4.49 -9.53
C MET A 189 11.91 3.64 -8.28
N ALA A 190 10.89 3.25 -7.53
CA ALA A 190 11.04 2.32 -6.42
C ALA A 190 11.58 0.95 -6.89
N MET A 191 11.11 0.44 -8.01
CA MET A 191 11.63 -0.80 -8.60
C MET A 191 13.14 -0.70 -8.91
N TYR A 192 13.61 0.41 -9.48
CA TYR A 192 15.05 0.58 -9.74
C TYR A 192 15.89 0.52 -8.45
N VAL A 193 15.39 1.13 -7.37
CA VAL A 193 16.11 1.16 -6.08
C VAL A 193 15.94 -0.15 -5.31
N ASP A 194 14.71 -0.60 -5.12
CA ASP A 194 14.41 -1.70 -4.20
C ASP A 194 14.70 -3.08 -4.80
N VAL A 195 14.55 -3.23 -6.12
CA VAL A 195 14.71 -4.51 -6.82
C VAL A 195 16.04 -4.56 -7.59
N GLU A 196 16.31 -3.56 -8.43
CA GLU A 196 17.55 -3.51 -9.23
C GLU A 196 18.76 -3.01 -8.42
N LYS A 197 18.55 -2.57 -7.18
CA LYS A 197 19.59 -2.10 -6.25
C LYS A 197 20.39 -0.90 -6.76
N MET A 198 19.75 -0.06 -7.56
CA MET A 198 20.35 1.17 -8.04
C MET A 198 20.47 2.21 -6.92
N GLU A 199 21.52 3.01 -6.97
CA GLU A 199 21.59 4.21 -6.13
C GLU A 199 20.48 5.21 -6.50
N ASN A 200 19.89 5.89 -5.52
CA ASN A 200 18.76 6.79 -5.71
C ASN A 200 18.98 7.84 -6.81
N VAL A 201 20.20 8.40 -6.89
CA VAL A 201 20.55 9.41 -7.91
C VAL A 201 20.55 8.80 -9.31
N ASP A 202 21.03 7.58 -9.45
CA ASP A 202 21.11 6.92 -10.75
C ASP A 202 19.73 6.42 -11.21
N ALA A 203 18.90 5.95 -10.28
CA ALA A 203 17.50 5.64 -10.54
C ALA A 203 16.73 6.89 -11.03
N ALA A 204 16.94 8.04 -10.39
CA ALA A 204 16.33 9.30 -10.82
C ALA A 204 16.82 9.74 -12.21
N LYS A 205 18.13 9.67 -12.50
CA LYS A 205 18.68 9.99 -13.82
C LYS A 205 18.12 9.07 -14.91
N ARG A 206 18.02 7.77 -14.62
CA ARG A 206 17.45 6.80 -15.53
C ARG A 206 15.99 7.12 -15.83
N TRP A 207 15.20 7.39 -14.80
CA TRP A 207 13.78 7.74 -14.96
C TRP A 207 13.62 9.01 -15.82
N ILE A 208 14.39 10.06 -15.53
CA ILE A 208 14.39 11.30 -16.31
C ILE A 208 14.68 11.03 -17.80
N LYS A 209 15.67 10.19 -18.10
CA LYS A 209 16.03 9.83 -19.47
C LYS A 209 14.94 9.01 -20.18
N GLU A 210 14.31 8.10 -19.48
CA GLU A 210 13.31 7.18 -20.06
C GLU A 210 11.90 7.79 -20.16
N ASN A 211 11.67 8.96 -19.54
CA ASN A 211 10.36 9.62 -19.52
C ASN A 211 10.45 11.09 -19.96
N GLU A 212 11.25 11.36 -20.98
CA GLU A 212 11.46 12.73 -21.49
C GLU A 212 10.15 13.41 -21.92
N GLU A 213 9.20 12.65 -22.44
CA GLU A 213 7.86 13.11 -22.86
C GLU A 213 6.99 13.59 -21.65
N VAL A 214 7.31 13.17 -20.43
CA VAL A 214 6.54 13.54 -19.23
C VAL A 214 6.98 14.90 -18.67
N TRP A 215 8.24 15.24 -18.78
CA TRP A 215 8.80 16.42 -18.11
C TRP A 215 9.35 17.49 -19.07
N LYS A 216 9.61 17.15 -20.33
CA LYS A 216 9.94 18.14 -21.36
C LYS A 216 8.65 18.80 -21.87
N PRO A 217 8.65 20.14 -22.03
CA PRO A 217 7.52 20.86 -22.62
C PRO A 217 7.30 20.49 -24.08
#